data_de6bd0dd4523df633802d40bc0e392e2
#
_entry.id   de6bd0dd4523df633802d40bc0e392e2
#
_cell.length_a   1.000
_cell.length_b   1.000
_cell.length_c   1.000
_cell.angle_alpha   90.00
_cell.angle_beta   90.00
_cell.angle_gamma   90.00
#
_symmetry.space_group_name_H-M   'P 1'
#
loop_
_entity.id
_entity.type
_entity.pdbx_description
1 polymer ?
#
loop_
_entity_poly.entity_id
_entity_poly.type
_entity_poly.pdbx_seq_one_letter_code
_entity_poly.pdbx_strand_id
1 'polypeptide(L)'
;HPHRSLMHSCKVEQNHHSTTRDDVFLCIPPLYHTGAKMHWFGSLYVGGKAVLLKGTKPEWIIKAISEEKCTLLWLLVPWCQDILDALDRGDIKLEDHQLDQLRLMHIGAQPVPPSLIKRWKSYFPKHQYDTNYGLSESTGPGCVHLGVENIHKVGAIGKAGFGWEAKIVDENRGLVKRGEVGELAVKGPGVMKCYYRDEKATSETLYDGWLLTGDMAYEDEDGFYFLVDRKKDVIISGGENIYPVQVENFLRKHDAIKDAAVIGLPDHRLGEISAAIIELKEGHECTEAEINDFCHELPRYKRPHKIIFADVPRNPTGKIEKPVLRERYSSVRLVEQQNRG
;
A
#
# COMPACT_ATOMS: atom_id res chain seq x y z
N HIS A 1 -7.22 -10.64 -18.73
CA HIS A 1 -7.48 -9.25 -19.17
C HIS A 1 -7.49 -9.13 -20.69
N PRO A 2 -8.40 -8.38 -21.29
CA PRO A 2 -8.32 -8.01 -22.69
C PRO A 2 -7.25 -6.90 -22.92
N HIS A 3 -6.68 -6.82 -24.12
CA HIS A 3 -5.68 -5.80 -24.47
C HIS A 3 -6.20 -4.36 -24.25
N ARG A 4 -7.50 -4.12 -24.48
CA ARG A 4 -8.13 -2.82 -24.23
C ARG A 4 -7.99 -2.36 -22.76
N SER A 5 -8.02 -3.30 -21.80
CA SER A 5 -7.87 -2.97 -20.37
C SER A 5 -6.46 -2.47 -20.07
N LEU A 6 -5.44 -3.14 -20.60
CA LEU A 6 -4.04 -2.68 -20.48
C LEU A 6 -3.85 -1.30 -21.13
N MET A 7 -4.39 -1.09 -22.34
CA MET A 7 -4.30 0.20 -23.00
C MET A 7 -5.03 1.30 -22.26
N HIS A 8 -6.18 1.00 -21.64
CA HIS A 8 -6.90 1.96 -20.81
C HIS A 8 -6.07 2.37 -19.60
N SER A 9 -5.50 1.40 -18.87
CA SER A 9 -4.67 1.67 -17.71
C SER A 9 -3.43 2.51 -18.06
N CYS A 10 -2.78 2.24 -19.19
CA CYS A 10 -1.70 3.10 -19.70
C CYS A 10 -2.17 4.54 -19.93
N LYS A 11 -3.34 4.73 -20.55
CA LYS A 11 -3.90 6.06 -20.78
C LYS A 11 -4.23 6.82 -19.51
N VAL A 12 -4.76 6.11 -18.49
CA VAL A 12 -5.08 6.70 -17.18
C VAL A 12 -3.84 7.31 -16.56
N GLU A 13 -2.76 6.54 -16.46
CA GLU A 13 -1.50 6.99 -15.85
C GLU A 13 -0.88 8.17 -16.63
N GLN A 14 -0.82 8.05 -17.96
CA GLN A 14 -0.26 9.14 -18.77
C GLN A 14 -1.10 10.42 -18.66
N ASN A 15 -2.43 10.30 -18.55
CA ASN A 15 -3.31 11.45 -18.39
C ASN A 15 -3.10 12.13 -17.02
N HIS A 16 -3.11 11.36 -15.92
CA HIS A 16 -2.92 11.91 -14.57
C HIS A 16 -1.55 12.55 -14.36
N HIS A 17 -0.51 12.00 -14.98
CA HIS A 17 0.86 12.49 -14.86
C HIS A 17 1.27 13.49 -15.95
N SER A 18 0.36 13.82 -16.87
CA SER A 18 0.63 14.67 -18.03
C SER A 18 1.91 14.26 -18.77
N THR A 19 2.08 12.92 -18.93
CA THR A 19 3.28 12.36 -19.53
C THR A 19 3.30 12.61 -21.03
N THR A 20 4.44 13.02 -21.55
CA THR A 20 4.67 13.34 -22.96
C THR A 20 5.79 12.49 -23.56
N ARG A 21 6.05 12.68 -24.86
CA ARG A 21 7.16 12.04 -25.56
C ARG A 21 8.55 12.44 -25.03
N ASP A 22 8.65 13.56 -24.32
CA ASP A 22 9.91 14.08 -23.80
C ASP A 22 10.24 13.50 -22.41
N ASP A 23 9.30 12.75 -21.81
CA ASP A 23 9.49 12.12 -20.52
C ASP A 23 10.29 10.82 -20.60
N VAL A 24 11.08 10.59 -19.58
CA VAL A 24 11.89 9.40 -19.37
C VAL A 24 11.46 8.74 -18.08
N PHE A 25 10.84 7.58 -18.17
CA PHE A 25 10.36 6.81 -17.01
C PHE A 25 11.41 5.83 -16.52
N LEU A 26 11.76 5.88 -15.24
CA LEU A 26 12.60 4.86 -14.59
C LEU A 26 11.74 3.70 -14.06
N CYS A 27 11.85 2.54 -14.69
CA CYS A 27 11.18 1.30 -14.32
C CYS A 27 12.07 0.44 -13.43
N ILE A 28 11.79 0.40 -12.14
CA ILE A 28 12.54 -0.36 -11.13
C ILE A 28 11.84 -1.71 -10.85
N PRO A 29 10.50 -1.78 -10.73
CA PRO A 29 9.81 -3.00 -10.40
C PRO A 29 9.94 -4.06 -11.50
N PRO A 30 9.78 -5.36 -11.14
CA PRO A 30 9.74 -6.42 -12.14
C PRO A 30 8.68 -6.17 -13.21
N LEU A 31 9.00 -6.44 -14.48
CA LEU A 31 8.13 -6.15 -15.62
C LEU A 31 6.78 -6.86 -15.61
N TYR A 32 6.65 -7.95 -14.85
CA TYR A 32 5.36 -8.62 -14.65
C TYR A 32 4.44 -7.87 -13.69
N HIS A 33 4.97 -6.98 -12.86
CA HIS A 33 4.15 -6.17 -11.94
C HIS A 33 3.27 -5.21 -12.72
N THR A 34 1.99 -5.11 -12.34
CA THR A 34 1.02 -4.28 -13.08
C THR A 34 1.42 -2.81 -13.11
N GLY A 35 1.89 -2.25 -11.99
CA GLY A 35 2.38 -0.87 -11.93
C GLY A 35 3.55 -0.61 -12.88
N ALA A 36 4.50 -1.55 -13.01
CA ALA A 36 5.56 -1.43 -14.00
C ALA A 36 5.00 -1.42 -15.41
N LYS A 37 4.10 -2.37 -15.74
CA LYS A 37 3.53 -2.49 -17.09
C LYS A 37 2.88 -1.21 -17.59
N MET A 38 2.08 -0.56 -16.76
CA MET A 38 1.36 0.62 -17.18
C MET A 38 2.25 1.78 -17.49
N HIS A 39 3.32 1.95 -16.73
CA HIS A 39 4.25 3.06 -16.95
C HIS A 39 5.15 2.81 -18.15
N TRP A 40 5.76 1.63 -18.30
CA TRP A 40 6.67 1.43 -19.43
C TRP A 40 5.93 1.24 -20.76
N PHE A 41 4.78 0.56 -20.78
CA PHE A 41 3.90 0.57 -21.95
C PHE A 41 3.31 1.96 -22.22
N GLY A 42 2.99 2.70 -21.13
CA GLY A 42 2.53 4.08 -21.23
C GLY A 42 3.58 5.00 -21.86
N SER A 43 4.85 4.83 -21.52
CA SER A 43 5.94 5.57 -22.15
C SER A 43 6.01 5.30 -23.65
N LEU A 44 5.88 4.04 -24.07
CA LEU A 44 5.80 3.70 -25.50
C LEU A 44 4.55 4.29 -26.17
N TYR A 45 3.41 4.31 -25.46
CA TYR A 45 2.16 4.86 -25.97
C TYR A 45 2.26 6.35 -26.29
N VAL A 46 2.95 7.14 -25.49
CA VAL A 46 3.17 8.58 -25.73
C VAL A 46 4.40 8.87 -26.61
N GLY A 47 5.18 7.83 -26.97
CA GLY A 47 6.43 7.97 -27.72
C GLY A 47 7.62 8.44 -26.89
N GLY A 48 7.54 8.28 -25.56
CA GLY A 48 8.61 8.56 -24.61
C GLY A 48 9.60 7.41 -24.44
N LYS A 49 10.53 7.56 -23.49
CA LYS A 49 11.55 6.58 -23.14
C LYS A 49 11.21 5.89 -21.82
N ALA A 50 11.50 4.58 -21.71
CA ALA A 50 11.54 3.86 -20.44
C ALA A 50 12.92 3.26 -20.21
N VAL A 51 13.49 3.50 -19.05
CA VAL A 51 14.77 2.95 -18.59
C VAL A 51 14.46 1.78 -17.64
N LEU A 52 14.96 0.59 -17.94
CA LEU A 52 14.75 -0.60 -17.12
C LEU A 52 15.96 -0.77 -16.20
N LEU A 53 15.74 -0.60 -14.91
CA LEU A 53 16.78 -0.77 -13.89
C LEU A 53 16.60 -2.14 -13.22
N LYS A 54 17.66 -2.97 -13.28
CA LYS A 54 17.70 -4.24 -12.56
C LYS A 54 18.30 -4.05 -11.19
N GLY A 55 17.46 -3.98 -10.18
CA GLY A 55 17.88 -3.85 -8.78
C GLY A 55 17.31 -2.60 -8.11
N THR A 56 17.43 -2.56 -6.80
CA THR A 56 16.71 -1.59 -5.94
C THR A 56 17.67 -0.82 -5.02
N LYS A 57 18.99 -0.96 -5.21
CA LYS A 57 19.96 -0.22 -4.39
C LYS A 57 19.78 1.29 -4.58
N PRO A 58 19.71 2.06 -3.50
CA PRO A 58 19.52 3.52 -3.56
C PRO A 58 20.50 4.23 -4.50
N GLU A 59 21.78 3.86 -4.45
CA GLU A 59 22.83 4.47 -5.28
C GLU A 59 22.60 4.21 -6.77
N TRP A 60 22.10 3.01 -7.12
CA TRP A 60 21.80 2.66 -8.51
C TRP A 60 20.59 3.42 -9.05
N ILE A 61 19.59 3.63 -8.18
CA ILE A 61 18.38 4.40 -8.55
C ILE A 61 18.76 5.84 -8.82
N ILE A 62 19.47 6.50 -7.88
CA ILE A 62 19.88 7.90 -8.02
C ILE A 62 20.84 8.10 -9.21
N LYS A 63 21.77 7.16 -9.39
CA LYS A 63 22.68 7.17 -10.54
C LYS A 63 21.90 7.06 -11.87
N ALA A 64 20.96 6.12 -11.98
CA ALA A 64 20.17 5.96 -13.19
C ALA A 64 19.30 7.20 -13.50
N ILE A 65 18.71 7.83 -12.48
CA ILE A 65 17.99 9.09 -12.65
C ILE A 65 18.90 10.16 -13.27
N SER A 66 20.12 10.29 -12.75
CA SER A 66 21.10 11.28 -13.17
C SER A 66 21.60 11.02 -14.60
N GLU A 67 22.10 9.80 -14.87
CA GLU A 67 22.75 9.46 -16.14
C GLU A 67 21.77 9.36 -17.30
N GLU A 68 20.60 8.75 -17.06
CA GLU A 68 19.57 8.54 -18.08
C GLU A 68 18.58 9.71 -18.23
N LYS A 69 18.74 10.76 -17.39
CA LYS A 69 17.89 11.96 -17.37
C LYS A 69 16.43 11.61 -17.11
N CYS A 70 16.17 10.71 -16.16
CA CYS A 70 14.80 10.31 -15.86
C CYS A 70 13.99 11.47 -15.29
N THR A 71 12.74 11.61 -15.77
CA THR A 71 11.80 12.67 -15.38
C THR A 71 10.71 12.16 -14.45
N LEU A 72 10.45 10.86 -14.48
CA LEU A 72 9.48 10.16 -13.63
C LEU A 72 10.08 8.86 -13.12
N LEU A 73 9.71 8.51 -11.92
CA LEU A 73 9.99 7.16 -11.38
C LEU A 73 8.79 6.64 -10.60
N TRP A 74 8.71 5.31 -10.49
CA TRP A 74 7.76 4.66 -9.61
C TRP A 74 8.50 3.87 -8.55
N LEU A 75 8.18 4.17 -7.29
CA LEU A 75 8.78 3.54 -6.11
C LEU A 75 7.77 2.70 -5.34
N LEU A 76 8.25 1.66 -4.71
CA LEU A 76 7.59 1.07 -3.56
C LEU A 76 7.99 1.85 -2.30
N VAL A 77 7.11 1.86 -1.30
CA VAL A 77 7.38 2.55 -0.03
C VAL A 77 8.73 2.16 0.61
N PRO A 78 9.12 0.86 0.68
CA PRO A 78 10.44 0.48 1.22
C PRO A 78 11.61 1.10 0.43
N TRP A 79 11.55 1.12 -0.89
CA TRP A 79 12.64 1.67 -1.69
C TRP A 79 12.79 3.19 -1.53
N CYS A 80 11.65 3.88 -1.36
CA CYS A 80 11.66 5.30 -1.01
C CYS A 80 12.33 5.52 0.35
N GLN A 81 12.00 4.65 1.34
CA GLN A 81 12.61 4.69 2.66
C GLN A 81 14.14 4.45 2.58
N ASP A 82 14.55 3.40 1.85
CA ASP A 82 15.97 3.06 1.68
C ASP A 82 16.79 4.22 1.07
N ILE A 83 16.20 4.92 0.07
CA ILE A 83 16.83 6.11 -0.54
C ILE A 83 17.01 7.22 0.51
N LEU A 84 15.97 7.51 1.28
CA LEU A 84 16.02 8.56 2.29
C LEU A 84 16.99 8.21 3.42
N ASP A 85 17.06 6.95 3.83
CA ASP A 85 18.01 6.49 4.84
C ASP A 85 19.47 6.57 4.35
N ALA A 86 19.71 6.27 3.07
CA ALA A 86 21.03 6.44 2.46
C ALA A 86 21.44 7.92 2.36
N LEU A 87 20.49 8.82 2.10
CA LEU A 87 20.72 10.27 2.13
C LEU A 87 21.04 10.77 3.55
N ASP A 88 20.28 10.35 4.55
CA ASP A 88 20.51 10.75 5.96
C ASP A 88 21.86 10.27 6.49
N ARG A 89 22.33 9.07 6.07
CA ARG A 89 23.66 8.57 6.42
C ARG A 89 24.79 9.22 5.64
N GLY A 90 24.49 9.98 4.58
CA GLY A 90 25.48 10.56 3.69
C GLY A 90 26.14 9.55 2.73
N ASP A 91 25.53 8.36 2.54
CA ASP A 91 25.99 7.36 1.56
C ASP A 91 25.78 7.87 0.12
N ILE A 92 24.80 8.74 -0.07
CA ILE A 92 24.49 9.41 -1.33
C ILE A 92 24.57 10.92 -1.11
N LYS A 93 25.31 11.62 -1.98
CA LYS A 93 25.41 13.08 -1.99
C LYS A 93 24.67 13.60 -3.22
N LEU A 94 23.62 14.39 -3.00
CA LEU A 94 22.77 14.87 -4.10
C LEU A 94 23.52 15.79 -5.06
N GLU A 95 24.51 16.53 -4.57
CA GLU A 95 25.39 17.41 -5.36
C GLU A 95 26.22 16.68 -6.42
N ASP A 96 26.47 15.38 -6.24
CA ASP A 96 27.22 14.55 -7.20
C ASP A 96 26.33 14.07 -8.37
N HIS A 97 25.03 14.39 -8.34
CA HIS A 97 24.04 13.87 -9.28
C HIS A 97 23.22 14.98 -9.92
N GLN A 98 22.86 14.78 -11.18
CA GLN A 98 22.00 15.71 -11.93
C GLN A 98 20.53 15.23 -11.83
N LEU A 99 19.74 15.87 -10.95
CA LEU A 99 18.38 15.43 -10.60
C LEU A 99 17.29 16.47 -10.90
N ASP A 100 17.67 17.68 -11.38
CA ASP A 100 16.73 18.79 -11.63
C ASP A 100 15.62 18.46 -12.63
N GLN A 101 15.86 17.50 -13.54
CA GLN A 101 14.87 17.06 -14.52
C GLN A 101 13.82 16.12 -13.95
N LEU A 102 14.07 15.50 -12.77
CA LEU A 102 13.10 14.63 -12.13
C LEU A 102 11.94 15.46 -11.61
N ARG A 103 10.77 15.28 -12.21
CA ARG A 103 9.59 16.09 -11.89
C ARG A 103 8.58 15.37 -11.01
N LEU A 104 8.47 14.03 -11.12
CA LEU A 104 7.43 13.26 -10.45
C LEU A 104 7.98 12.00 -9.80
N MET A 105 7.75 11.88 -8.49
CA MET A 105 7.85 10.64 -7.74
C MET A 105 6.45 10.05 -7.55
N HIS A 106 6.16 9.00 -8.29
CA HIS A 106 4.97 8.19 -8.11
C HIS A 106 5.30 7.04 -7.15
N ILE A 107 4.48 6.83 -6.13
CA ILE A 107 4.72 5.84 -5.10
C ILE A 107 3.43 5.08 -4.78
N GLY A 108 3.53 3.77 -4.53
CA GLY A 108 2.31 2.99 -4.29
C GLY A 108 2.59 1.55 -3.88
N ALA A 109 1.64 0.68 -4.26
CA ALA A 109 1.54 -0.74 -3.92
C ALA A 109 1.23 -1.05 -2.44
N GLN A 110 1.28 -0.05 -1.56
CA GLN A 110 0.84 -0.12 -0.15
C GLN A 110 0.49 1.29 0.35
N PRO A 111 -0.17 1.44 1.52
CA PRO A 111 -0.42 2.75 2.09
C PRO A 111 0.85 3.56 2.27
N VAL A 112 0.82 4.82 1.88
CA VAL A 112 1.98 5.71 1.91
C VAL A 112 1.95 6.55 3.19
N PRO A 113 2.96 6.40 4.08
CA PRO A 113 3.00 7.19 5.31
C PRO A 113 3.18 8.69 5.05
N PRO A 114 2.39 9.57 5.68
CA PRO A 114 2.57 11.02 5.56
C PRO A 114 3.99 11.51 5.90
N SER A 115 4.61 10.90 6.89
CA SER A 115 5.99 11.21 7.30
C SER A 115 7.01 10.97 6.18
N LEU A 116 6.81 9.90 5.40
CA LEU A 116 7.68 9.57 4.27
C LEU A 116 7.65 10.67 3.20
N ILE A 117 6.46 11.17 2.87
CA ILE A 117 6.31 12.24 1.88
C ILE A 117 6.91 13.56 2.39
N LYS A 118 6.72 13.89 3.66
CA LYS A 118 7.35 15.07 4.27
C LYS A 118 8.87 14.99 4.19
N ARG A 119 9.45 13.81 4.53
CA ARG A 119 10.88 13.56 4.46
C ARG A 119 11.40 13.60 3.01
N TRP A 120 10.69 13.02 2.05
CA TRP A 120 11.02 13.16 0.63
C TRP A 120 11.07 14.62 0.18
N LYS A 121 10.06 15.41 0.56
CA LYS A 121 9.97 16.83 0.21
C LYS A 121 11.05 17.69 0.86
N SER A 122 11.68 17.25 1.96
CA SER A 122 12.85 17.97 2.54
C SER A 122 14.11 17.86 1.66
N TYR A 123 14.29 16.72 0.98
CA TYR A 123 15.39 16.52 0.03
C TYR A 123 15.06 17.02 -1.37
N PHE A 124 13.82 16.85 -1.79
CA PHE A 124 13.34 17.11 -3.15
C PHE A 124 12.14 18.07 -3.15
N PRO A 125 12.31 19.34 -2.76
CA PRO A 125 11.19 20.27 -2.57
C PRO A 125 10.41 20.57 -3.86
N LYS A 126 11.07 20.48 -5.02
CA LYS A 126 10.46 20.76 -6.34
C LYS A 126 9.72 19.56 -6.94
N HIS A 127 10.01 18.32 -6.50
CA HIS A 127 9.39 17.14 -7.07
C HIS A 127 7.89 17.10 -6.75
N GLN A 128 7.11 16.77 -7.74
CA GLN A 128 5.71 16.39 -7.54
C GLN A 128 5.65 15.00 -6.90
N TYR A 129 4.59 14.76 -6.18
CA TYR A 129 4.28 13.47 -5.58
C TYR A 129 2.90 13.05 -6.04
N ASP A 130 2.76 11.78 -6.33
CA ASP A 130 1.48 11.17 -6.58
C ASP A 130 1.42 9.73 -6.07
N THR A 131 0.21 9.28 -5.78
CA THR A 131 -0.10 7.89 -5.47
C THR A 131 -1.42 7.51 -6.09
N ASN A 132 -1.59 6.24 -6.37
CA ASN A 132 -2.84 5.72 -6.88
C ASN A 132 -3.13 4.33 -6.30
N TYR A 133 -4.35 3.90 -6.47
CA TYR A 133 -4.81 2.61 -6.03
C TYR A 133 -5.29 1.78 -7.22
N GLY A 134 -5.05 0.49 -7.11
CA GLY A 134 -5.53 -0.54 -8.00
C GLY A 134 -4.93 -1.89 -7.66
N LEU A 135 -5.40 -2.91 -8.34
CA LEU A 135 -5.03 -4.30 -8.14
C LEU A 135 -4.91 -5.00 -9.49
N SER A 136 -4.42 -6.23 -9.48
CA SER A 136 -4.26 -7.00 -10.75
C SER A 136 -5.60 -7.14 -11.47
N GLU A 137 -6.69 -7.33 -10.74
CA GLU A 137 -8.05 -7.48 -11.23
C GLU A 137 -8.59 -6.23 -11.95
N SER A 138 -8.07 -5.06 -11.61
CA SER A 138 -8.34 -3.79 -12.32
C SER A 138 -7.32 -3.47 -13.42
N THR A 139 -6.47 -4.40 -13.78
CA THR A 139 -5.31 -4.23 -14.69
C THR A 139 -4.23 -3.31 -14.12
N GLY A 140 -4.23 -3.09 -12.83
CA GLY A 140 -3.24 -2.32 -12.09
C GLY A 140 -3.75 -1.03 -11.48
N PRO A 141 -2.87 -0.12 -11.09
CA PRO A 141 -3.24 1.13 -10.47
C PRO A 141 -4.03 2.05 -11.40
N GLY A 142 -4.56 3.16 -10.88
CA GLY A 142 -5.28 4.18 -11.63
C GLY A 142 -6.80 4.10 -11.56
N CYS A 143 -7.39 3.08 -10.91
CA CYS A 143 -8.83 3.08 -10.67
C CYS A 143 -9.25 4.10 -9.61
N VAL A 144 -8.38 4.41 -8.65
CA VAL A 144 -8.48 5.58 -7.76
C VAL A 144 -7.12 6.28 -7.78
N HIS A 145 -7.13 7.61 -7.84
CA HIS A 145 -5.94 8.41 -8.08
C HIS A 145 -5.95 9.67 -7.20
N LEU A 146 -4.84 9.96 -6.51
CA LEU A 146 -4.72 11.14 -5.68
C LEU A 146 -4.65 12.43 -6.50
N GLY A 147 -3.73 12.45 -7.47
CA GLY A 147 -3.39 13.64 -8.26
C GLY A 147 -2.38 14.55 -7.55
N VAL A 148 -1.46 15.08 -8.33
CA VAL A 148 -0.35 15.92 -7.81
C VAL A 148 -0.84 17.20 -7.12
N GLU A 149 -2.01 17.70 -7.49
CA GLU A 149 -2.66 18.88 -6.90
C GLU A 149 -3.23 18.62 -5.50
N ASN A 150 -3.47 17.36 -5.16
CA ASN A 150 -4.12 16.94 -3.91
C ASN A 150 -3.13 16.41 -2.86
N ILE A 151 -1.85 16.75 -2.99
CA ILE A 151 -0.79 16.30 -2.07
C ILE A 151 -1.08 16.63 -0.59
N HIS A 152 -1.94 17.61 -0.32
CA HIS A 152 -2.38 17.96 1.03
C HIS A 152 -3.26 16.87 1.69
N LYS A 153 -3.89 16.00 0.89
CA LYS A 153 -4.68 14.84 1.34
C LYS A 153 -3.81 13.59 1.55
N VAL A 154 -2.62 13.75 2.11
CA VAL A 154 -1.68 12.64 2.35
C VAL A 154 -2.33 11.55 3.19
N GLY A 155 -2.22 10.29 2.72
CA GLY A 155 -2.90 9.13 3.31
C GLY A 155 -4.15 8.72 2.56
N ALA A 156 -4.77 9.61 1.78
CA ALA A 156 -5.81 9.23 0.83
C ALA A 156 -5.20 8.49 -0.36
N ILE A 157 -5.96 7.54 -0.92
CA ILE A 157 -5.63 6.93 -2.23
C ILE A 157 -6.18 7.77 -3.39
N GLY A 158 -7.03 8.75 -3.11
CA GLY A 158 -7.56 9.70 -4.07
C GLY A 158 -9.04 9.58 -4.37
N LYS A 159 -9.43 9.96 -5.58
CA LYS A 159 -10.79 9.88 -6.14
C LYS A 159 -10.81 8.91 -7.32
N ALA A 160 -12.01 8.55 -7.81
CA ALA A 160 -12.13 7.73 -9.02
C ALA A 160 -11.26 8.31 -10.15
N GLY A 161 -10.42 7.46 -10.74
CA GLY A 161 -9.50 7.83 -11.79
C GLY A 161 -10.21 8.13 -13.12
N PHE A 162 -9.47 8.59 -14.11
CA PHE A 162 -10.02 8.91 -15.44
C PHE A 162 -10.70 7.68 -16.07
N GLY A 163 -12.01 7.81 -16.32
CA GLY A 163 -12.84 6.73 -16.89
C GLY A 163 -13.19 5.61 -15.90
N TRP A 164 -13.02 5.84 -14.61
CA TRP A 164 -13.40 4.94 -13.54
C TRP A 164 -14.54 5.49 -12.69
N GLU A 165 -15.25 4.58 -12.04
CA GLU A 165 -16.20 4.84 -10.97
C GLU A 165 -15.71 4.09 -9.71
N ALA A 166 -15.92 4.68 -8.53
CA ALA A 166 -15.62 4.07 -7.25
C ALA A 166 -16.76 4.35 -6.25
N LYS A 167 -16.98 3.43 -5.33
CA LYS A 167 -17.96 3.56 -4.25
C LYS A 167 -17.58 2.67 -3.08
N ILE A 168 -18.15 2.97 -1.91
CA ILE A 168 -18.03 2.11 -0.72
C ILE A 168 -19.36 1.38 -0.52
N VAL A 169 -19.28 0.06 -0.31
CA VAL A 169 -20.47 -0.80 -0.17
C VAL A 169 -20.41 -1.64 1.09
N ASP A 170 -21.60 -1.99 1.60
CA ASP A 170 -21.77 -2.93 2.69
C ASP A 170 -21.72 -4.40 2.20
N GLU A 171 -21.97 -5.35 3.10
CA GLU A 171 -21.99 -6.78 2.79
C GLU A 171 -23.12 -7.19 1.82
N ASN A 172 -24.20 -6.41 1.77
CA ASN A 172 -25.33 -6.60 0.86
C ASN A 172 -25.13 -5.86 -0.45
N ARG A 173 -23.95 -5.25 -0.69
CA ARG A 173 -23.62 -4.45 -1.88
C ARG A 173 -24.40 -3.13 -1.96
N GLY A 174 -25.05 -2.70 -0.87
CA GLY A 174 -25.66 -1.40 -0.70
C GLY A 174 -24.61 -0.31 -0.48
N LEU A 175 -24.93 0.94 -0.85
CA LEU A 175 -24.06 2.07 -0.56
C LEU A 175 -24.05 2.34 0.95
N VAL A 176 -22.88 2.53 1.53
CA VAL A 176 -22.73 3.04 2.90
C VAL A 176 -22.81 4.57 2.90
N LYS A 177 -23.07 5.15 4.07
CA LYS A 177 -23.01 6.61 4.22
C LYS A 177 -21.56 7.08 4.14
N ARG A 178 -21.40 8.32 3.66
CA ARG A 178 -20.09 8.98 3.63
C ARG A 178 -19.49 9.02 5.03
N GLY A 179 -18.20 8.68 5.15
CA GLY A 179 -17.48 8.52 6.41
C GLY A 179 -17.58 7.13 7.05
N GLU A 180 -18.57 6.31 6.66
CA GLU A 180 -18.67 4.93 7.13
C GLU A 180 -17.70 4.02 6.36
N VAL A 181 -17.17 3.02 7.05
CA VAL A 181 -16.25 2.03 6.45
C VAL A 181 -17.06 0.92 5.79
N GLY A 182 -16.68 0.59 4.56
CA GLY A 182 -17.22 -0.54 3.80
C GLY A 182 -16.19 -1.06 2.82
N GLU A 183 -16.58 -1.98 1.95
CA GLU A 183 -15.71 -2.51 0.91
C GLU A 183 -15.64 -1.53 -0.28
N LEU A 184 -14.43 -1.21 -0.71
CA LEU A 184 -14.23 -0.42 -1.93
C LEU A 184 -14.62 -1.25 -3.15
N ALA A 185 -15.53 -0.73 -3.96
CA ALA A 185 -15.90 -1.29 -5.26
C ALA A 185 -15.53 -0.31 -6.37
N VAL A 186 -14.97 -0.82 -7.45
CA VAL A 186 -14.56 -0.01 -8.62
C VAL A 186 -15.14 -0.56 -9.90
N LYS A 187 -15.42 0.32 -10.86
CA LYS A 187 -15.95 -0.03 -12.18
C LYS A 187 -15.26 0.78 -13.25
N GLY A 188 -14.81 0.12 -14.31
CA GLY A 188 -14.13 0.80 -15.41
C GLY A 188 -13.56 -0.18 -16.44
N PRO A 189 -13.02 0.34 -17.56
CA PRO A 189 -12.54 -0.49 -18.67
C PRO A 189 -11.34 -1.38 -18.32
N GLY A 190 -10.64 -1.08 -17.20
CA GLY A 190 -9.52 -1.89 -16.69
C GLY A 190 -9.96 -3.14 -15.93
N VAL A 191 -11.22 -3.27 -15.52
CA VAL A 191 -11.73 -4.44 -14.79
C VAL A 191 -11.51 -5.71 -15.60
N MET A 192 -11.04 -6.77 -14.93
CA MET A 192 -10.84 -8.08 -15.53
C MET A 192 -12.12 -8.67 -16.07
N LYS A 193 -11.99 -9.59 -17.04
CA LYS A 193 -13.14 -10.36 -17.53
C LYS A 193 -13.59 -11.42 -16.53
N CYS A 194 -12.65 -12.15 -15.96
CA CYS A 194 -12.89 -13.24 -15.00
C CYS A 194 -11.55 -13.74 -14.43
N TYR A 195 -11.63 -14.54 -13.37
CA TYR A 195 -10.54 -15.47 -13.01
C TYR A 195 -10.55 -16.68 -13.95
N TYR A 196 -9.37 -17.13 -14.34
CA TYR A 196 -9.25 -18.24 -15.30
C TYR A 196 -9.70 -19.56 -14.67
N ARG A 197 -10.74 -20.19 -15.24
CA ARG A 197 -11.33 -21.44 -14.78
C ARG A 197 -11.80 -21.43 -13.31
N ASP A 198 -12.16 -20.27 -12.80
CA ASP A 198 -12.71 -20.10 -11.44
C ASP A 198 -13.96 -19.22 -11.48
N GLU A 199 -15.06 -19.84 -11.81
CA GLU A 199 -16.38 -19.16 -11.91
C GLU A 199 -16.87 -18.72 -10.54
N LYS A 200 -16.56 -19.50 -9.49
CA LYS A 200 -16.95 -19.17 -8.12
C LYS A 200 -16.29 -17.87 -7.66
N ALA A 201 -14.96 -17.82 -7.68
CA ALA A 201 -14.23 -16.59 -7.31
C ALA A 201 -14.64 -15.41 -8.21
N THR A 202 -14.90 -15.65 -9.50
CA THR A 202 -15.36 -14.61 -10.43
C THR A 202 -16.71 -14.02 -10.00
N SER A 203 -17.70 -14.85 -9.68
CA SER A 203 -19.04 -14.40 -9.28
C SER A 203 -19.08 -13.74 -7.89
N GLU A 204 -18.18 -14.13 -7.00
CA GLU A 204 -17.99 -13.50 -5.69
C GLU A 204 -17.39 -12.10 -5.81
N THR A 205 -16.51 -11.89 -6.81
CA THR A 205 -15.72 -10.68 -6.99
C THR A 205 -16.34 -9.67 -7.95
N LEU A 206 -17.01 -10.15 -9.01
CA LEU A 206 -17.61 -9.30 -10.04
C LEU A 206 -19.15 -9.33 -9.97
N TYR A 207 -19.77 -8.15 -9.95
CA TYR A 207 -21.22 -8.03 -10.03
C TYR A 207 -21.60 -6.75 -10.79
N ASP A 208 -22.48 -6.85 -11.75
CA ASP A 208 -23.03 -5.71 -12.53
C ASP A 208 -21.93 -4.74 -13.05
N GLY A 209 -20.79 -5.30 -13.47
CA GLY A 209 -19.64 -4.55 -13.96
C GLY A 209 -18.79 -3.92 -12.87
N TRP A 210 -19.13 -4.09 -11.59
CA TRP A 210 -18.33 -3.68 -10.45
C TRP A 210 -17.39 -4.78 -10.03
N LEU A 211 -16.17 -4.40 -9.65
CA LEU A 211 -15.16 -5.22 -9.02
C LEU A 211 -15.15 -4.91 -7.51
N LEU A 212 -15.50 -5.89 -6.68
CA LEU A 212 -15.27 -5.87 -5.25
C LEU A 212 -13.79 -6.09 -4.99
N THR A 213 -13.14 -5.13 -4.36
CA THR A 213 -11.67 -5.13 -4.27
C THR A 213 -11.12 -5.99 -3.13
N GLY A 214 -11.97 -6.32 -2.15
CA GLY A 214 -11.54 -6.94 -0.90
C GLY A 214 -10.76 -5.99 0.02
N ASP A 215 -10.73 -4.70 -0.30
CA ASP A 215 -10.11 -3.66 0.54
C ASP A 215 -11.21 -2.83 1.21
N MET A 216 -11.10 -2.66 2.53
CA MET A 216 -11.98 -1.81 3.32
C MET A 216 -11.51 -0.37 3.22
N ALA A 217 -12.45 0.54 2.99
CA ALA A 217 -12.18 1.97 2.83
C ALA A 217 -13.35 2.81 3.32
N TYR A 218 -13.13 4.10 3.45
CA TYR A 218 -14.18 5.10 3.62
C TYR A 218 -13.94 6.27 2.65
N GLU A 219 -15.01 7.00 2.36
CA GLU A 219 -14.98 8.25 1.58
C GLU A 219 -15.13 9.42 2.54
N ASP A 220 -14.22 10.42 2.46
CA ASP A 220 -14.34 11.64 3.27
C ASP A 220 -15.34 12.64 2.67
N GLU A 221 -15.57 13.76 3.36
CA GLU A 221 -16.52 14.79 2.95
C GLU A 221 -16.15 15.45 1.61
N ASP A 222 -14.87 15.46 1.25
CA ASP A 222 -14.36 16.00 -0.01
C ASP A 222 -14.35 14.98 -1.15
N GLY A 223 -14.79 13.73 -0.89
CA GLY A 223 -14.88 12.66 -1.87
C GLY A 223 -13.57 11.90 -2.11
N PHE A 224 -12.62 11.98 -1.16
CA PHE A 224 -11.40 11.20 -1.19
C PHE A 224 -11.59 9.86 -0.48
N TYR A 225 -11.05 8.80 -1.08
CA TYR A 225 -11.05 7.46 -0.49
C TYR A 225 -9.78 7.24 0.35
N PHE A 226 -9.99 6.61 1.51
CA PHE A 226 -8.93 6.21 2.44
C PHE A 226 -9.02 4.72 2.69
N LEU A 227 -7.94 3.99 2.46
CA LEU A 227 -7.88 2.57 2.80
C LEU A 227 -7.78 2.41 4.32
N VAL A 228 -8.52 1.44 4.83
CA VAL A 228 -8.51 1.08 6.25
C VAL A 228 -7.76 -0.22 6.46
N ASP A 229 -8.14 -1.28 5.73
CA ASP A 229 -7.49 -2.59 5.80
C ASP A 229 -7.95 -3.51 4.66
N ARG A 230 -7.46 -4.75 4.65
CA ARG A 230 -8.01 -5.85 3.86
C ARG A 230 -9.22 -6.45 4.56
N LYS A 231 -10.32 -6.70 3.85
CA LYS A 231 -11.53 -7.34 4.39
C LYS A 231 -11.23 -8.65 5.12
N LYS A 232 -10.37 -9.50 4.54
CA LYS A 232 -9.94 -10.78 5.11
C LYS A 232 -8.99 -10.66 6.31
N ASP A 233 -8.44 -9.48 6.56
CA ASP A 233 -7.51 -9.21 7.65
C ASP A 233 -8.17 -8.47 8.81
N VAL A 234 -9.39 -7.96 8.63
CA VAL A 234 -10.21 -7.37 9.70
C VAL A 234 -10.38 -8.41 10.81
N ILE A 235 -10.08 -8.02 12.04
CA ILE A 235 -10.22 -8.86 13.22
C ILE A 235 -11.56 -8.54 13.87
N ILE A 236 -12.41 -9.55 14.05
CA ILE A 236 -13.72 -9.40 14.68
C ILE A 236 -13.59 -9.90 16.13
N SER A 237 -13.46 -8.96 17.06
CA SER A 237 -13.25 -9.26 18.47
C SER A 237 -14.42 -8.77 19.31
N GLY A 238 -15.20 -9.70 19.85
CA GLY A 238 -16.36 -9.35 20.69
C GLY A 238 -17.43 -8.50 19.96
N GLY A 239 -17.54 -8.63 18.63
CA GLY A 239 -18.45 -7.87 17.79
C GLY A 239 -17.89 -6.53 17.27
N GLU A 240 -16.69 -6.14 17.69
CA GLU A 240 -16.01 -4.93 17.21
C GLU A 240 -15.04 -5.26 16.07
N ASN A 241 -15.03 -4.41 15.04
CA ASN A 241 -14.08 -4.52 13.94
C ASN A 241 -12.77 -3.81 14.29
N ILE A 242 -11.70 -4.58 14.41
CA ILE A 242 -10.34 -4.05 14.58
C ILE A 242 -9.65 -4.12 13.22
N TYR A 243 -9.13 -2.98 12.80
CA TYR A 243 -8.39 -2.85 11.54
C TYR A 243 -6.88 -2.91 11.84
N PRO A 244 -6.20 -4.02 11.56
CA PRO A 244 -4.78 -4.23 11.85
C PRO A 244 -3.87 -3.07 11.43
N VAL A 245 -4.04 -2.54 10.23
CA VAL A 245 -3.20 -1.45 9.70
C VAL A 245 -3.24 -0.20 10.58
N GLN A 246 -4.38 0.10 11.22
CA GLN A 246 -4.47 1.25 12.14
C GLN A 246 -3.60 1.04 13.38
N VAL A 247 -3.63 -0.16 13.94
CA VAL A 247 -2.83 -0.52 15.12
C VAL A 247 -1.35 -0.62 14.76
N GLU A 248 -1.01 -1.21 13.62
CA GLU A 248 0.36 -1.30 13.10
C GLU A 248 0.97 0.09 12.89
N ASN A 249 0.22 1.02 12.28
CA ASN A 249 0.67 2.39 12.08
C ASN A 249 0.85 3.16 13.38
N PHE A 250 0.04 2.84 14.40
CA PHE A 250 0.21 3.39 15.72
C PHE A 250 1.47 2.85 16.40
N LEU A 251 1.66 1.53 16.40
CA LEU A 251 2.83 0.88 16.99
C LEU A 251 4.15 1.37 16.38
N ARG A 252 4.21 1.58 15.06
CA ARG A 252 5.41 2.10 14.36
C ARG A 252 5.81 3.53 14.76
N LYS A 253 5.01 4.25 15.56
CA LYS A 253 5.40 5.55 16.11
C LYS A 253 6.30 5.41 17.34
N HIS A 254 6.38 4.23 17.92
CA HIS A 254 7.23 3.97 19.09
C HIS A 254 8.70 3.87 18.67
N ASP A 255 9.57 4.59 19.39
CA ASP A 255 10.99 4.77 19.02
C ASP A 255 11.79 3.46 18.89
N ALA A 256 11.47 2.45 19.72
CA ALA A 256 12.14 1.15 19.70
C ALA A 256 11.64 0.21 18.59
N ILE A 257 10.49 0.49 17.97
CA ILE A 257 9.88 -0.41 16.99
C ILE A 257 10.42 -0.15 15.59
N LYS A 258 10.96 -1.19 14.97
CA LYS A 258 11.36 -1.19 13.55
C LYS A 258 10.15 -1.46 12.66
N ASP A 259 9.38 -2.51 12.97
CA ASP A 259 8.19 -2.90 12.23
C ASP A 259 7.15 -3.58 13.13
N ALA A 260 5.90 -3.58 12.71
CA ALA A 260 4.81 -4.22 13.44
C ALA A 260 3.81 -4.84 12.47
N ALA A 261 3.32 -6.03 12.82
CA ALA A 261 2.21 -6.70 12.16
C ALA A 261 1.15 -7.08 13.19
N VAL A 262 -0.13 -6.88 12.86
CA VAL A 262 -1.24 -7.26 13.74
C VAL A 262 -2.10 -8.30 13.04
N ILE A 263 -2.39 -9.39 13.75
CA ILE A 263 -3.19 -10.52 13.26
C ILE A 263 -4.29 -10.90 14.24
N GLY A 264 -5.39 -11.47 13.73
CA GLY A 264 -6.39 -12.15 14.53
C GLY A 264 -5.92 -13.54 14.92
N LEU A 265 -6.08 -13.89 16.18
CA LEU A 265 -5.92 -15.25 16.69
C LEU A 265 -7.26 -15.74 17.23
N PRO A 266 -7.64 -17.01 17.00
CA PRO A 266 -8.91 -17.54 17.49
C PRO A 266 -9.06 -17.38 19.01
N ASP A 267 -10.23 -16.98 19.48
CA ASP A 267 -10.59 -16.89 20.89
C ASP A 267 -11.98 -17.44 21.12
N HIS A 268 -12.12 -18.30 22.14
CA HIS A 268 -13.38 -19.01 22.43
C HIS A 268 -14.52 -18.08 22.88
N ARG A 269 -14.21 -16.92 23.45
CA ARG A 269 -15.19 -15.97 23.99
C ARG A 269 -15.47 -14.81 23.04
N LEU A 270 -14.42 -14.29 22.40
CA LEU A 270 -14.49 -13.09 21.58
C LEU A 270 -14.54 -13.37 20.07
N GLY A 271 -14.44 -14.65 19.66
CA GLY A 271 -14.25 -15.06 18.28
C GLY A 271 -12.79 -14.93 17.87
N GLU A 272 -12.25 -13.72 17.88
CA GLU A 272 -10.85 -13.44 17.66
C GLU A 272 -10.32 -12.46 18.73
N ILE A 273 -9.00 -12.48 18.93
CA ILE A 273 -8.26 -11.45 19.65
C ILE A 273 -7.13 -10.92 18.76
N SER A 274 -6.79 -9.66 18.93
CA SER A 274 -5.66 -9.06 18.24
C SER A 274 -4.33 -9.43 18.90
N ALA A 275 -3.38 -9.89 18.08
CA ALA A 275 -1.99 -10.12 18.47
C ALA A 275 -1.07 -9.21 17.66
N ALA A 276 -0.21 -8.45 18.33
CA ALA A 276 0.82 -7.62 17.71
C ALA A 276 2.15 -8.40 17.69
N ILE A 277 2.69 -8.59 16.51
CA ILE A 277 4.05 -9.09 16.28
C ILE A 277 4.93 -7.88 16.05
N ILE A 278 5.94 -7.69 16.89
CA ILE A 278 6.77 -6.48 16.96
C ILE A 278 8.22 -6.84 16.70
N GLU A 279 8.77 -6.24 15.65
CA GLU A 279 10.20 -6.28 15.37
C GLU A 279 10.86 -5.01 15.93
N LEU A 280 11.83 -5.19 16.82
CA LEU A 280 12.57 -4.09 17.43
C LEU A 280 13.71 -3.62 16.51
N LYS A 281 14.09 -2.36 16.63
CA LYS A 281 15.31 -1.81 16.02
C LYS A 281 16.54 -2.47 16.65
N GLU A 282 17.58 -2.61 15.86
CA GLU A 282 18.86 -3.14 16.34
C GLU A 282 19.39 -2.34 17.53
N GLY A 283 19.78 -3.05 18.60
CA GLY A 283 20.27 -2.43 19.84
C GLY A 283 19.21 -1.80 20.74
N HIS A 284 17.92 -1.93 20.42
CA HIS A 284 16.82 -1.48 21.28
C HIS A 284 16.22 -2.65 22.03
N GLU A 285 15.87 -2.39 23.28
CA GLU A 285 15.10 -3.30 24.12
C GLU A 285 13.74 -2.65 24.44
N CYS A 286 12.71 -3.45 24.53
CA CYS A 286 11.37 -3.02 24.92
C CYS A 286 10.60 -4.20 25.51
N THR A 287 9.86 -3.95 26.56
CA THR A 287 9.05 -4.95 27.27
C THR A 287 7.60 -4.93 26.80
N GLU A 288 6.88 -6.02 27.04
CA GLU A 288 5.43 -6.08 26.80
C GLU A 288 4.67 -5.01 27.61
N ALA A 289 5.11 -4.71 28.83
CA ALA A 289 4.50 -3.69 29.67
C ALA A 289 4.62 -2.29 29.07
N GLU A 290 5.78 -1.93 28.53
CA GLU A 290 6.00 -0.63 27.87
C GLU A 290 5.14 -0.49 26.62
N ILE A 291 5.01 -1.54 25.81
CA ILE A 291 4.11 -1.52 24.65
C ILE A 291 2.65 -1.40 25.07
N ASN A 292 2.24 -2.12 26.13
CA ASN A 292 0.88 -2.01 26.67
C ASN A 292 0.59 -0.60 27.16
N ASP A 293 1.52 0.03 27.87
CA ASP A 293 1.39 1.42 28.33
C ASP A 293 1.30 2.39 27.15
N PHE A 294 2.15 2.23 26.14
CA PHE A 294 2.07 3.02 24.90
C PHE A 294 0.70 2.86 24.22
N CYS A 295 0.16 1.65 24.19
CA CYS A 295 -1.15 1.37 23.61
C CYS A 295 -2.32 1.95 24.40
N HIS A 296 -2.12 2.55 25.58
CA HIS A 296 -3.20 3.23 26.32
C HIS A 296 -3.79 4.42 25.56
N GLU A 297 -3.06 5.00 24.62
CA GLU A 297 -3.58 6.05 23.70
C GLU A 297 -4.60 5.52 22.68
N LEU A 298 -4.60 4.19 22.43
CA LEU A 298 -5.60 3.57 21.56
C LEU A 298 -6.92 3.34 22.32
N PRO A 299 -8.08 3.42 21.63
CA PRO A 299 -9.35 2.92 22.15
C PRO A 299 -9.19 1.49 22.66
N ARG A 300 -9.82 1.18 23.79
CA ARG A 300 -9.64 -0.09 24.50
C ARG A 300 -9.78 -1.32 23.59
N TYR A 301 -10.78 -1.34 22.72
CA TYR A 301 -11.06 -2.47 21.82
C TYR A 301 -9.97 -2.68 20.76
N LYS A 302 -9.18 -1.64 20.42
CA LYS A 302 -8.08 -1.71 19.42
C LYS A 302 -6.75 -2.13 20.03
N ARG A 303 -6.63 -2.14 21.37
CA ARG A 303 -5.37 -2.51 22.05
C ARG A 303 -5.07 -3.98 21.79
N PRO A 304 -3.83 -4.34 21.41
CA PRO A 304 -3.46 -5.73 21.26
C PRO A 304 -3.69 -6.52 22.54
N HIS A 305 -4.31 -7.69 22.42
CA HIS A 305 -4.49 -8.61 23.55
C HIS A 305 -3.23 -9.43 23.82
N LYS A 306 -2.37 -9.57 22.81
CA LYS A 306 -1.12 -10.31 22.91
C LYS A 306 -0.02 -9.52 22.20
N ILE A 307 1.17 -9.47 22.80
CA ILE A 307 2.36 -8.87 22.22
C ILE A 307 3.40 -9.97 22.06
N ILE A 308 4.01 -10.05 20.86
CA ILE A 308 5.00 -11.06 20.50
C ILE A 308 6.18 -10.33 19.86
N PHE A 309 7.35 -10.42 20.45
CA PHE A 309 8.57 -9.88 19.84
C PHE A 309 9.16 -10.91 18.89
N ALA A 310 9.16 -10.59 17.59
CA ALA A 310 9.68 -11.44 16.52
C ALA A 310 9.82 -10.63 15.21
N ASP A 311 10.56 -11.19 14.26
CA ASP A 311 10.67 -10.62 12.91
C ASP A 311 9.32 -10.58 12.20
N VAL A 312 9.10 -9.50 11.44
CA VAL A 312 7.91 -9.30 10.61
C VAL A 312 8.20 -9.75 9.18
N PRO A 313 7.72 -10.93 8.74
CA PRO A 313 8.04 -11.44 7.40
C PRO A 313 7.39 -10.60 6.31
N ARG A 314 8.16 -10.32 5.26
CA ARG A 314 7.70 -9.59 4.08
C ARG A 314 8.02 -10.36 2.80
N ASN A 315 7.10 -10.32 1.85
CA ASN A 315 7.34 -10.90 0.53
C ASN A 315 8.30 -10.00 -0.30
N PRO A 316 8.76 -10.45 -1.49
CA PRO A 316 9.67 -9.66 -2.34
C PRO A 316 9.13 -8.30 -2.80
N THR A 317 7.82 -8.04 -2.66
CA THR A 317 7.20 -6.75 -2.94
C THR A 317 7.02 -5.89 -1.68
N GLY A 318 7.62 -6.28 -0.54
CA GLY A 318 7.58 -5.54 0.72
C GLY A 318 6.29 -5.66 1.52
N LYS A 319 5.33 -6.48 1.12
CA LYS A 319 4.06 -6.68 1.84
C LYS A 319 4.24 -7.68 2.99
N ILE A 320 3.67 -7.35 4.16
CA ILE A 320 3.64 -8.25 5.32
C ILE A 320 2.92 -9.56 4.96
N GLU A 321 3.54 -10.68 5.28
CA GLU A 321 2.98 -12.02 5.07
C GLU A 321 2.14 -12.48 6.26
N LYS A 322 1.00 -11.80 6.51
CA LYS A 322 0.08 -12.14 7.62
C LYS A 322 -0.38 -13.60 7.64
N PRO A 323 -0.61 -14.29 6.50
CA PRO A 323 -0.92 -15.73 6.53
C PRO A 323 0.16 -16.56 7.21
N VAL A 324 1.45 -16.28 6.95
CA VAL A 324 2.58 -16.98 7.60
C VAL A 324 2.57 -16.75 9.12
N LEU A 325 2.28 -15.52 9.55
CA LEU A 325 2.18 -15.19 10.97
C LEU A 325 0.98 -15.90 11.64
N ARG A 326 -0.17 -15.92 10.96
CA ARG A 326 -1.34 -16.66 11.48
C ARG A 326 -1.04 -18.14 11.63
N GLU A 327 -0.46 -18.79 10.63
CA GLU A 327 -0.07 -20.20 10.70
C GLU A 327 0.89 -20.46 11.86
N ARG A 328 1.93 -19.64 12.02
CA ARG A 328 2.94 -19.76 13.06
C ARG A 328 2.35 -19.63 14.47
N TYR A 329 1.43 -18.72 14.69
CA TYR A 329 0.96 -18.36 16.04
C TYR A 329 -0.42 -18.93 16.39
N SER A 330 -1.20 -19.44 15.44
CA SER A 330 -2.47 -20.16 15.74
C SER A 330 -2.25 -21.47 16.48
N SER A 331 -1.15 -22.18 16.19
CA SER A 331 -0.82 -23.46 16.83
C SER A 331 -0.25 -23.35 18.24
N VAL A 332 0.32 -22.21 18.60
CA VAL A 332 0.90 -21.99 19.94
C VAL A 332 -0.15 -22.05 21.04
N ARG A 333 -1.40 -21.70 20.75
CA ARG A 333 -2.52 -21.73 21.73
C ARG A 333 -3.08 -23.13 22.04
N LEU A 334 -2.99 -24.05 21.10
CA LEU A 334 -3.45 -25.42 21.34
C LEU A 334 -2.62 -26.11 22.45
N VAL A 335 -1.35 -25.73 22.57
CA VAL A 335 -0.44 -26.25 23.62
C VAL A 335 -0.67 -25.58 24.99
N GLU A 336 -0.95 -24.27 25.04
CA GLU A 336 -1.23 -23.55 26.30
C GLU A 336 -2.58 -23.93 26.92
N GLN A 337 -3.58 -24.30 26.11
CA GLN A 337 -4.87 -24.80 26.61
C GLN A 337 -4.81 -26.24 27.11
N GLN A 338 -3.98 -27.09 26.50
CA GLN A 338 -3.76 -28.47 26.97
C GLN A 338 -2.98 -28.54 28.30
N ASN A 339 -2.20 -27.52 28.64
CA ASN A 339 -1.42 -27.45 29.89
C ASN A 339 -2.18 -26.77 31.04
N ARG A 340 -3.41 -26.30 30.84
CA ARG A 340 -4.28 -25.67 31.84
C ARG A 340 -5.57 -26.45 32.15
N GLY A 341 -5.69 -27.67 31.59
CA GLY A 341 -6.83 -28.61 31.87
C GLY A 341 -6.54 -29.64 32.92
#